data_55b98386589f2f62f313fd8665d9a299
#
_entry.id   55b98386589f2f62f313fd8665d9a299
#
_cell.length_a   1.000
_cell.length_b   1.000
_cell.length_c   1.000
_cell.angle_alpha   90.00
_cell.angle_beta   90.00
_cell.angle_gamma   90.00
#
_symmetry.space_group_name_H-M   'P 1'
#
loop_
_entity.id
_entity.type
_entity.pdbx_description
1 polymer ?
#
loop_
_entity_poly.entity_id
_entity_poly.type
_entity_poly.pdbx_seq_one_letter_code
_entity_poly.pdbx_strand_id
1 'polypeptide(L)'
;MRYDFAAIEKKWQDRWEESKPYTAVTDGDKPKFYGLIEFPYPSAAGLHVGHPRPFTAMDIITRKKRMEGYNVLFPIGFDAFGLPTENFAIKNHIHPAIITQQNIKN
;
A
#
# COMPACT_ATOMS: atom_id res chain seq x y z
N MET A 1 12.84 -26.34 12.56
CA MET A 1 13.10 -25.65 11.26
C MET A 1 12.85 -24.17 11.52
N ARG A 2 13.82 -23.30 11.26
CA ARG A 2 13.64 -21.85 11.43
C ARG A 2 12.98 -21.28 10.16
N TYR A 3 11.93 -20.49 10.35
CA TYR A 3 11.24 -19.84 9.23
C TYR A 3 12.08 -18.68 8.70
N ASP A 4 12.46 -18.70 7.43
CA ASP A 4 13.25 -17.66 6.79
C ASP A 4 12.32 -16.64 6.13
N PHE A 5 11.94 -15.61 6.89
CA PHE A 5 11.04 -14.57 6.42
C PHE A 5 11.60 -13.82 5.20
N ALA A 6 12.87 -13.45 5.24
CA ALA A 6 13.47 -12.62 4.20
C ALA A 6 13.45 -13.30 2.83
N ALA A 7 13.84 -14.58 2.78
CA ALA A 7 13.81 -15.35 1.54
C ALA A 7 12.38 -15.59 1.02
N ILE A 8 11.43 -15.85 1.93
CA ILE A 8 10.03 -16.12 1.55
C ILE A 8 9.35 -14.84 1.07
N GLU A 9 9.51 -13.74 1.77
CA GLU A 9 8.92 -12.45 1.40
C GLU A 9 9.45 -11.99 0.04
N LYS A 10 10.76 -12.00 -0.17
CA LYS A 10 11.38 -11.63 -1.44
C LYS A 10 10.84 -12.48 -2.61
N LYS A 11 10.79 -13.80 -2.42
CA LYS A 11 10.26 -14.74 -3.42
C LYS A 11 8.84 -14.41 -3.85
N TRP A 12 7.97 -14.08 -2.88
CA TRP A 12 6.57 -13.80 -3.17
C TRP A 12 6.37 -12.42 -3.75
N GLN A 13 7.13 -11.42 -3.30
CA GLN A 13 7.14 -10.07 -3.90
C GLN A 13 7.48 -10.14 -5.39
N ASP A 14 8.56 -10.85 -5.75
CA ASP A 14 8.97 -11.01 -7.15
C ASP A 14 7.89 -11.72 -7.98
N ARG A 15 7.28 -12.77 -7.45
CA ARG A 15 6.18 -13.46 -8.12
C ARG A 15 4.95 -12.59 -8.33
N TRP A 16 4.59 -11.75 -7.38
CA TRP A 16 3.46 -10.84 -7.50
C TRP A 16 3.72 -9.72 -8.50
N GLU A 17 4.95 -9.21 -8.55
CA GLU A 17 5.35 -8.25 -9.58
C GLU A 17 5.27 -8.85 -10.99
N GLU A 18 5.69 -10.08 -11.15
CA GLU A 18 5.68 -10.77 -12.44
C GLU A 18 4.26 -11.16 -12.89
N SER A 19 3.49 -11.81 -12.02
CA SER A 19 2.17 -12.35 -12.34
C SER A 19 1.02 -11.36 -12.19
N LYS A 20 1.22 -10.26 -11.46
CA LYS A 20 0.23 -9.20 -11.18
C LYS A 20 -1.16 -9.72 -10.78
N PRO A 21 -1.26 -10.66 -9.82
CA PRO A 21 -2.52 -11.38 -9.53
C PRO A 21 -3.59 -10.48 -8.91
N TYR A 22 -3.22 -9.28 -8.49
CA TYR A 22 -4.11 -8.32 -7.83
C TYR A 22 -4.61 -7.22 -8.75
N THR A 23 -4.30 -7.27 -10.03
CA THR A 23 -4.76 -6.28 -11.00
C THR A 23 -6.27 -6.38 -11.19
N ALA A 24 -6.98 -5.27 -11.02
CA ALA A 24 -8.40 -5.17 -11.33
C ALA A 24 -8.60 -4.94 -12.83
N VAL A 25 -9.66 -5.52 -13.40
CA VAL A 25 -10.02 -5.39 -14.81
C VAL A 25 -11.27 -4.52 -14.94
N THR A 26 -11.23 -3.49 -15.79
CA THR A 26 -12.32 -2.54 -15.89
C THR A 26 -13.56 -3.15 -16.56
N ASP A 27 -13.38 -3.94 -17.63
CA ASP A 27 -14.42 -4.42 -18.52
C ASP A 27 -14.69 -5.94 -18.42
N GLY A 28 -14.49 -6.51 -17.22
CA GLY A 28 -14.72 -7.94 -17.01
C GLY A 28 -16.14 -8.24 -16.55
N ASP A 29 -16.62 -9.46 -16.84
CA ASP A 29 -17.95 -9.99 -16.46
C ASP A 29 -18.09 -10.37 -14.99
N LYS A 30 -16.99 -10.43 -14.25
CA LYS A 30 -16.99 -10.76 -12.83
C LYS A 30 -17.65 -9.67 -11.99
N PRO A 31 -18.41 -10.03 -10.95
CA PRO A 31 -18.95 -9.04 -10.04
C PRO A 31 -17.82 -8.20 -9.42
N LYS A 32 -18.04 -6.90 -9.33
CA LYS A 32 -17.03 -5.95 -8.86
C LYS A 32 -17.08 -5.81 -7.34
N PHE A 33 -15.92 -5.76 -6.72
CA PHE A 33 -15.75 -5.43 -5.31
C PHE A 33 -14.69 -4.34 -5.17
N TYR A 34 -15.03 -3.27 -4.48
CA TYR A 34 -14.11 -2.17 -4.21
C TYR A 34 -13.79 -2.11 -2.71
N GLY A 35 -12.54 -2.36 -2.37
CA GLY A 35 -12.00 -2.17 -1.03
C GLY A 35 -11.32 -0.83 -0.92
N LEU A 36 -11.71 0.00 0.05
CA LEU A 36 -11.10 1.29 0.29
C LEU A 36 -10.52 1.35 1.70
N ILE A 37 -9.33 1.93 1.81
CA ILE A 37 -8.66 2.24 3.06
C ILE A 37 -7.99 3.60 2.94
N GLU A 38 -7.84 4.31 4.05
CA GLU A 38 -7.10 5.56 4.09
C GLU A 38 -5.64 5.34 3.71
N PHE A 39 -5.14 6.20 2.84
CA PHE A 39 -3.72 6.19 2.49
C PHE A 39 -2.91 6.89 3.57
N PRO A 40 -1.77 6.33 3.99
CA PRO A 40 -0.92 6.96 4.98
C PRO A 40 -0.20 8.19 4.40
N TYR A 41 0.08 9.16 5.26
CA TYR A 41 1.02 10.22 4.92
C TYR A 41 2.44 9.66 4.79
N PRO A 42 3.24 10.12 3.82
CA PRO A 42 4.65 9.77 3.70
C PRO A 42 5.47 10.54 4.75
N SER A 43 5.38 10.11 6.01
CA SER A 43 6.11 10.72 7.11
C SER A 43 7.54 10.19 7.23
N ALA A 44 8.47 11.04 7.69
CA ALA A 44 9.88 10.68 7.87
C ALA A 44 10.09 9.50 8.85
N ALA A 45 9.21 9.34 9.82
CA ALA A 45 9.25 8.25 10.79
C ALA A 45 8.73 6.91 10.22
N GLY A 46 8.21 6.90 8.99
CA GLY A 46 7.58 5.73 8.39
C GLY A 46 6.17 5.47 8.92
N LEU A 47 5.71 4.23 8.78
CA LEU A 47 4.39 3.82 9.24
C LEU A 47 4.42 3.47 10.73
N HIS A 48 3.33 3.79 11.44
CA HIS A 48 3.18 3.41 12.84
C HIS A 48 2.33 2.13 12.98
N VAL A 49 2.33 1.53 14.17
CA VAL A 49 1.63 0.25 14.46
C VAL A 49 0.12 0.28 14.23
N GLY A 50 -0.49 1.45 14.13
CA GLY A 50 -1.91 1.62 13.79
C GLY A 50 -2.22 1.29 12.33
N HIS A 51 -1.26 1.43 11.41
CA HIS A 51 -1.46 1.14 9.99
C HIS A 51 -1.65 -0.34 9.67
N PRO A 52 -0.85 -1.29 10.21
CA PRO A 52 -1.02 -2.71 9.88
C PRO A 52 -2.42 -3.25 10.18
N ARG A 53 -3.09 -2.76 11.21
CA ARG A 53 -4.41 -3.27 11.60
C ARG A 53 -5.46 -3.14 10.49
N PRO A 54 -5.79 -1.95 9.96
CA PRO A 54 -6.77 -1.80 8.90
C PRO A 54 -6.25 -2.39 7.57
N PHE A 55 -4.96 -2.26 7.25
CA PHE A 55 -4.39 -2.82 6.03
C PHE A 55 -4.51 -4.35 6.00
N THR A 56 -4.16 -5.03 7.09
CA THR A 56 -4.28 -6.49 7.21
C THR A 56 -5.73 -6.93 7.11
N ALA A 57 -6.66 -6.24 7.78
CA ALA A 57 -8.07 -6.58 7.73
C ALA A 57 -8.64 -6.48 6.31
N MET A 58 -8.33 -5.40 5.59
CA MET A 58 -8.78 -5.22 4.21
C MET A 58 -8.09 -6.17 3.24
N ASP A 59 -6.82 -6.50 3.45
CA ASP A 59 -6.11 -7.50 2.63
C ASP A 59 -6.78 -8.88 2.75
N ILE A 60 -7.14 -9.30 3.96
CA ILE A 60 -7.87 -10.56 4.19
C ILE A 60 -9.22 -10.55 3.44
N ILE A 61 -10.00 -9.49 3.57
CA ILE A 61 -11.31 -9.36 2.92
C ILE A 61 -11.16 -9.39 1.40
N THR A 62 -10.24 -8.63 0.86
CA THR A 62 -10.05 -8.52 -0.59
C THR A 62 -9.51 -9.81 -1.21
N ARG A 63 -8.63 -10.54 -0.51
CA ARG A 63 -8.18 -11.87 -0.91
C ARG A 63 -9.32 -12.86 -0.92
N LYS A 64 -10.14 -12.87 0.14
CA LYS A 64 -11.35 -13.70 0.21
C LYS A 64 -12.27 -13.40 -0.97
N LYS A 65 -12.53 -12.15 -1.28
CA LYS A 65 -13.39 -11.75 -2.41
C LYS A 65 -12.83 -12.22 -3.76
N ARG A 66 -11.51 -12.17 -3.96
CA ARG A 66 -10.89 -12.77 -5.17
C ARG A 66 -11.11 -14.28 -5.26
N MET A 67 -10.99 -14.99 -4.14
CA MET A 67 -11.25 -16.44 -4.08
C MET A 67 -12.73 -16.77 -4.35
N GLU A 68 -13.65 -15.87 -4.01
CA GLU A 68 -15.08 -15.97 -4.31
C GLU A 68 -15.42 -15.61 -5.78
N GLY A 69 -14.42 -15.25 -6.59
CA GLY A 69 -14.59 -14.95 -8.01
C GLY A 69 -14.87 -13.48 -8.36
N TYR A 70 -14.78 -12.58 -7.40
CA TYR A 70 -14.95 -11.14 -7.67
C TYR A 70 -13.75 -10.55 -8.40
N ASN A 71 -14.02 -9.55 -9.21
CA ASN A 71 -13.01 -8.60 -9.70
C ASN A 71 -12.82 -7.53 -8.63
N VAL A 72 -11.67 -7.56 -7.96
CA VAL A 72 -11.41 -6.73 -6.77
C VAL A 72 -10.48 -5.59 -7.09
N LEU A 73 -10.95 -4.37 -6.86
CA LEU A 73 -10.11 -3.17 -6.81
C LEU A 73 -9.80 -2.83 -5.34
N PHE A 74 -8.53 -2.93 -4.98
CA PHE A 74 -8.01 -2.51 -3.67
C PHE A 74 -6.75 -1.67 -3.90
N PRO A 75 -6.91 -0.36 -4.16
CA PRO A 75 -5.79 0.54 -4.38
C PRO A 75 -5.06 0.82 -3.08
N ILE A 76 -3.74 1.01 -3.18
CA ILE A 76 -2.88 1.52 -2.11
C ILE A 76 -1.97 2.61 -2.66
N GLY A 77 -1.64 3.56 -1.82
CA GLY A 77 -0.78 4.67 -2.18
C GLY A 77 -0.43 5.51 -0.95
N PHE A 78 -0.01 6.75 -1.19
CA PHE A 78 0.27 7.71 -0.14
C PHE A 78 -0.62 8.95 -0.29
N ASP A 79 -1.12 9.47 0.83
CA ASP A 79 -1.65 10.83 0.91
C ASP A 79 -0.46 11.80 0.95
N ALA A 80 -0.06 12.24 -0.24
CA ALA A 80 1.19 13.00 -0.42
C ALA A 80 1.08 14.49 -0.05
N PHE A 81 -0.12 14.97 0.31
CA PHE A 81 -0.40 16.36 0.64
C PHE A 81 -0.83 16.48 2.10
N GLY A 82 0.09 16.85 2.97
CA GLY A 82 -0.22 16.94 4.39
C GLY A 82 0.68 17.90 5.17
N LEU A 83 0.11 18.53 6.19
CA LEU A 83 0.79 19.48 7.08
C LEU A 83 2.10 18.95 7.69
N PRO A 84 2.22 17.67 8.09
CA PRO A 84 3.48 17.17 8.66
C PRO A 84 4.68 17.35 7.73
N THR A 85 4.53 17.01 6.44
CA THR A 85 5.58 17.17 5.45
C THR A 85 5.83 18.64 5.12
N GLU A 86 4.78 19.44 5.00
CA GLU A 86 4.89 20.87 4.71
C GLU A 86 5.58 21.62 5.86
N ASN A 87 5.19 21.38 7.10
CA ASN A 87 5.81 21.97 8.27
C ASN A 87 7.29 21.60 8.40
N PHE A 88 7.63 20.34 8.11
CA PHE A 88 9.02 19.91 8.07
C PHE A 88 9.82 20.62 6.97
N ALA A 89 9.24 20.75 5.78
CA ALA A 89 9.84 21.42 4.64
C ALA A 89 10.12 22.91 4.93
N ILE A 90 9.13 23.62 5.49
CA ILE A 90 9.28 25.03 5.91
C ILE A 90 10.41 25.17 6.93
N LYS A 91 10.41 24.34 7.97
CA LYS A 91 11.43 24.39 9.04
C LYS A 91 12.85 24.16 8.53
N ASN A 92 13.00 23.34 7.50
CA ASN A 92 14.31 22.97 6.94
C ASN A 92 14.67 23.73 5.65
N HIS A 93 13.83 24.68 5.21
CA HIS A 93 14.01 25.44 3.97
C HIS A 93 14.19 24.53 2.73
N ILE A 94 13.44 23.44 2.67
CA ILE A 94 13.47 22.48 1.57
C ILE A 94 12.07 22.44 0.91
N HIS A 95 12.03 22.25 -0.41
CA HIS A 95 10.75 22.16 -1.10
C HIS A 95 9.98 20.89 -0.68
N PRO A 96 8.66 20.98 -0.34
CA PRO A 96 7.88 19.83 0.14
C PRO A 96 7.93 18.61 -0.78
N ALA A 97 7.91 18.80 -2.10
CA ALA A 97 7.99 17.70 -3.06
C ALA A 97 9.24 16.83 -2.91
N ILE A 98 10.38 17.43 -2.54
CA ILE A 98 11.64 16.69 -2.34
C ILE A 98 11.51 15.77 -1.12
N ILE A 99 11.00 16.30 -0.03
CA ILE A 99 10.79 15.53 1.21
C ILE A 99 9.77 14.43 1.00
N THR A 100 8.65 14.73 0.34
CA THR A 100 7.62 13.74 0.00
C THR A 100 8.21 12.56 -0.77
N GLN A 101 8.99 12.83 -1.82
CA GLN A 101 9.61 11.78 -2.63
C GLN A 101 10.63 10.95 -1.84
N GLN A 102 11.38 11.57 -0.94
CA GLN A 102 12.31 10.85 -0.06
C GLN A 102 11.56 9.93 0.91
N ASN A 103 10.51 10.43 1.53
CA ASN A 103 9.73 9.67 2.51
C ASN A 103 8.95 8.49 1.88
N ILE A 104 8.49 8.63 0.63
CA ILE A 104 7.84 7.54 -0.11
C ILE A 104 8.81 6.38 -0.40
N LYS A 105 10.10 6.68 -0.52
CA LYS A 105 11.13 5.66 -0.81
C LYS A 105 11.60 4.89 0.43
N ASN A 106 11.35 5.41 1.62
CA ASN A 106 11.69 4.77 2.89
C ASN A 106 10.62 3.76 3.30
#